data_cfc46e37c670d1d4f2c7d8c010097ce7
#
_entry.id   cfc46e37c670d1d4f2c7d8c010097ce7
#
_cell.length_a   1.000
_cell.length_b   1.000
_cell.length_c   1.000
_cell.angle_alpha   90.00
_cell.angle_beta   90.00
_cell.angle_gamma   90.00
#
_symmetry.space_group_name_H-M   'P 1'
#
loop_
_entity.id
_entity.type
_entity.pdbx_description
1 polymer ?
#
loop_
_entity_poly.entity_id
_entity_poly.type
_entity_poly.pdbx_seq_one_letter_code
_entity_poly.pdbx_strand_id
1 'polypeptide(L)'
;SREEARLRWEQAEADCRRREAAWQGEIPPEEAVSQQYQEAKARLDDLNRGRGEKSQQKKSSAQAVKRLEALEEEFSGLQKQYYQAARLYKLLSGSNPRRVPMDKYVLSIMLEEVLTCANRFLTRFSRDRYTLWRSQERAAHNAYGGLDLVVLDGMTGHERSVDTLSGGEQFLASLSLALGLSETVQNQSGCVELEALFIDEGFGSLDQETLDTAMKA
;
A
#
# COMPACT_ATOMS: atom_id res chain seq x y z
N SER A 1 -79.23 46.19 -23.10
CA SER A 1 -80.20 47.10 -23.78
C SER A 1 -79.45 48.29 -24.39
N ARG A 2 -80.12 49.06 -25.27
CA ARG A 2 -79.49 50.27 -25.87
C ARG A 2 -79.06 51.27 -24.81
N GLU A 3 -79.75 51.38 -23.71
CA GLU A 3 -79.42 52.25 -22.59
C GLU A 3 -78.09 51.88 -21.84
N GLU A 4 -77.86 50.60 -21.64
CA GLU A 4 -76.64 50.18 -21.01
C GLU A 4 -75.38 50.37 -21.89
N ALA A 5 -75.52 50.27 -23.20
CA ALA A 5 -74.47 50.56 -24.15
C ALA A 5 -74.13 52.06 -24.17
N ARG A 6 -75.11 52.90 -24.08
CA ARG A 6 -74.98 54.36 -24.00
C ARG A 6 -74.28 54.80 -22.72
N LEU A 7 -74.66 54.21 -21.58
CA LEU A 7 -74.05 54.54 -20.28
C LEU A 7 -72.56 54.10 -20.25
N ARG A 8 -72.22 52.94 -20.81
CA ARG A 8 -70.84 52.50 -20.92
C ARG A 8 -70.03 53.45 -21.83
N TRP A 9 -70.57 53.85 -22.93
CA TRP A 9 -69.89 54.80 -23.82
C TRP A 9 -69.65 56.11 -23.15
N GLU A 10 -70.62 56.69 -22.43
CA GLU A 10 -70.49 57.95 -21.68
C GLU A 10 -69.48 57.85 -20.55
N GLN A 11 -69.41 56.72 -19.86
CA GLN A 11 -68.39 56.47 -18.86
C GLN A 11 -66.95 56.34 -19.47
N ALA A 12 -66.82 55.69 -20.59
CA ALA A 12 -65.55 55.54 -21.30
C ALA A 12 -65.06 56.89 -21.84
N GLU A 13 -66.00 57.74 -22.36
CA GLU A 13 -65.66 59.08 -22.80
C GLU A 13 -65.20 59.96 -21.65
N ALA A 14 -65.92 59.90 -20.52
CA ALA A 14 -65.54 60.67 -19.33
C ALA A 14 -64.19 60.24 -18.75
N ASP A 15 -63.85 58.94 -18.78
CA ASP A 15 -62.58 58.47 -18.38
C ASP A 15 -61.46 58.87 -19.36
N CYS A 16 -61.73 58.84 -20.65
CA CYS A 16 -60.80 59.35 -21.67
C CYS A 16 -60.47 60.84 -21.46
N ARG A 17 -61.51 61.66 -21.30
CA ARG A 17 -61.36 63.14 -20.99
C ARG A 17 -60.61 63.39 -19.69
N ARG A 18 -60.80 62.56 -18.61
CA ARG A 18 -60.05 62.67 -17.37
C ARG A 18 -58.55 62.29 -17.59
N ARG A 19 -58.28 61.29 -18.38
CA ARG A 19 -56.91 60.93 -18.70
C ARG A 19 -56.24 62.01 -19.56
N GLU A 20 -56.94 62.55 -20.54
CA GLU A 20 -56.42 63.63 -21.36
C GLU A 20 -56.15 64.90 -20.52
N ALA A 21 -57.04 65.23 -19.61
CA ALA A 21 -56.86 66.39 -18.71
C ALA A 21 -55.77 66.19 -17.66
N ALA A 22 -55.53 64.99 -17.27
CA ALA A 22 -54.45 64.64 -16.35
C ALA A 22 -53.08 64.54 -17.05
N TRP A 23 -53.03 64.45 -18.39
CA TRP A 23 -51.84 64.48 -19.14
C TRP A 23 -51.18 65.85 -19.20
N GLN A 24 -50.10 66.06 -18.43
CA GLN A 24 -49.31 67.28 -18.40
C GLN A 24 -47.99 67.16 -19.17
N GLY A 25 -47.76 66.07 -19.90
CA GLY A 25 -46.54 65.82 -20.66
C GLY A 25 -46.62 66.38 -22.08
N GLU A 26 -45.53 66.91 -22.56
CA GLU A 26 -45.35 67.12 -23.99
C GLU A 26 -45.22 65.77 -24.67
N ILE A 27 -45.92 65.54 -25.79
CA ILE A 27 -45.75 64.29 -26.59
C ILE A 27 -44.36 64.41 -27.19
N PRO A 28 -43.44 63.46 -26.81
CA PRO A 28 -42.10 63.50 -27.35
C PRO A 28 -42.14 63.24 -28.87
N PRO A 29 -41.25 63.87 -29.65
CA PRO A 29 -41.20 63.67 -31.09
C PRO A 29 -40.96 62.17 -31.41
N GLU A 30 -41.63 61.67 -32.46
CA GLU A 30 -41.62 60.27 -32.87
C GLU A 30 -40.20 59.72 -33.01
N GLU A 31 -39.26 60.53 -33.50
CA GLU A 31 -37.87 60.24 -33.66
C GLU A 31 -37.18 59.91 -32.30
N ALA A 32 -37.48 60.69 -31.24
CA ALA A 32 -36.92 60.50 -29.89
C ALA A 32 -37.44 59.21 -29.27
N VAL A 33 -38.71 58.86 -29.45
CA VAL A 33 -39.30 57.59 -28.97
C VAL A 33 -38.72 56.40 -29.73
N SER A 34 -38.53 56.54 -31.05
CA SER A 34 -37.91 55.50 -31.88
C SER A 34 -36.47 55.25 -31.48
N GLN A 35 -35.67 56.28 -31.21
CA GLN A 35 -34.30 56.13 -30.73
C GLN A 35 -34.26 55.45 -29.37
N GLN A 36 -35.07 55.86 -28.41
CA GLN A 36 -35.16 55.22 -27.09
C GLN A 36 -35.56 53.74 -27.19
N TYR A 37 -36.49 53.42 -28.08
CA TYR A 37 -36.89 52.04 -28.33
C TYR A 37 -35.73 51.20 -28.92
N GLN A 38 -35.00 51.72 -29.90
CA GLN A 38 -33.85 51.02 -30.47
C GLN A 38 -32.73 50.83 -29.46
N GLU A 39 -32.42 51.84 -28.64
CA GLU A 39 -31.43 51.69 -27.56
C GLU A 39 -31.87 50.69 -26.51
N ALA A 40 -33.13 50.70 -26.09
CA ALA A 40 -33.67 49.73 -25.13
C ALA A 40 -33.62 48.31 -25.70
N LYS A 41 -33.97 48.14 -26.99
CA LYS A 41 -33.86 46.85 -27.70
C LYS A 41 -32.42 46.35 -27.79
N ALA A 42 -31.48 47.22 -28.15
CA ALA A 42 -30.05 46.85 -28.20
C ALA A 42 -29.52 46.41 -26.83
N ARG A 43 -29.89 47.12 -25.76
CA ARG A 43 -29.53 46.73 -24.38
C ARG A 43 -30.15 45.39 -23.96
N LEU A 44 -31.39 45.14 -24.37
CA LEU A 44 -32.07 43.87 -24.08
C LEU A 44 -31.37 42.70 -24.80
N ASP A 45 -31.00 42.90 -26.06
CA ASP A 45 -30.28 41.88 -26.85
C ASP A 45 -28.89 41.57 -26.25
N ASP A 46 -28.16 42.59 -25.81
CA ASP A 46 -26.88 42.45 -25.14
C ASP A 46 -27.00 41.68 -23.79
N LEU A 47 -28.01 42.07 -22.99
CA LEU A 47 -28.31 41.39 -21.74
C LEU A 47 -28.69 39.91 -21.95
N ASN A 48 -29.49 39.63 -22.99
CA ASN A 48 -29.87 38.28 -23.33
C ASN A 48 -28.66 37.44 -23.80
N ARG A 49 -27.74 38.02 -24.59
CA ARG A 49 -26.49 37.38 -25.01
C ARG A 49 -25.62 37.06 -23.77
N GLY A 50 -25.36 38.05 -22.92
CA GLY A 50 -24.57 37.87 -21.71
C GLY A 50 -25.19 36.85 -20.73
N ARG A 51 -26.54 36.81 -20.65
CA ARG A 51 -27.24 35.78 -19.87
C ARG A 51 -27.06 34.39 -20.46
N GLY A 52 -27.06 34.25 -21.79
CA GLY A 52 -26.82 33.01 -22.50
C GLY A 52 -25.39 32.46 -22.22
N GLU A 53 -24.39 33.34 -22.36
CA GLU A 53 -22.98 33.00 -22.09
C GLU A 53 -22.78 32.58 -20.62
N LYS A 54 -23.29 33.34 -19.68
CA LYS A 54 -23.18 32.98 -18.23
C LYS A 54 -23.92 31.67 -17.89
N SER A 55 -25.07 31.43 -18.54
CA SER A 55 -25.81 30.20 -18.38
C SER A 55 -25.01 28.99 -18.89
N GLN A 56 -24.35 29.12 -20.03
CA GLN A 56 -23.49 28.10 -20.60
C GLN A 56 -22.27 27.86 -19.71
N GLN A 57 -21.62 28.91 -19.26
CA GLN A 57 -20.48 28.84 -18.33
C GLN A 57 -20.88 28.14 -17.02
N LYS A 58 -22.05 28.48 -16.46
CA LYS A 58 -22.58 27.82 -15.27
C LYS A 58 -22.79 26.32 -15.48
N LYS A 59 -23.34 25.92 -16.63
CA LYS A 59 -23.52 24.50 -16.98
C LYS A 59 -22.19 23.74 -17.10
N SER A 60 -21.21 24.33 -17.81
CA SER A 60 -19.89 23.71 -17.96
C SER A 60 -19.14 23.61 -16.64
N SER A 61 -19.20 24.64 -15.79
CA SER A 61 -18.62 24.60 -14.45
C SER A 61 -19.27 23.55 -13.56
N ALA A 62 -20.61 23.41 -13.60
CA ALA A 62 -21.31 22.37 -12.84
C ALA A 62 -20.94 20.96 -13.30
N GLN A 63 -20.74 20.76 -14.60
CA GLN A 63 -20.26 19.49 -15.13
C GLN A 63 -18.82 19.19 -14.70
N ALA A 64 -17.94 20.21 -14.71
CA ALA A 64 -16.56 20.08 -14.24
C ALA A 64 -16.50 19.70 -12.75
N VAL A 65 -17.32 20.34 -11.91
CA VAL A 65 -17.40 20.01 -10.47
C VAL A 65 -17.83 18.56 -10.27
N LYS A 66 -18.89 18.11 -10.93
CA LYS A 66 -19.33 16.70 -10.84
C LYS A 66 -18.23 15.70 -11.28
N ARG A 67 -17.45 16.07 -12.29
CA ARG A 67 -16.35 15.22 -12.77
C ARG A 67 -15.21 15.18 -11.77
N LEU A 68 -14.92 16.30 -11.10
CA LEU A 68 -13.94 16.36 -10.02
C LEU A 68 -14.36 15.51 -8.83
N GLU A 69 -15.61 15.61 -8.38
CA GLU A 69 -16.15 14.79 -7.28
C GLU A 69 -16.03 13.30 -7.58
N ALA A 70 -16.37 12.87 -8.79
CA ALA A 70 -16.22 11.47 -9.20
C ALA A 70 -14.76 11.00 -9.22
N LEU A 71 -13.84 11.86 -9.71
CA LEU A 71 -12.41 11.57 -9.71
C LEU A 71 -11.81 11.53 -8.30
N GLU A 72 -12.28 12.37 -7.39
CA GLU A 72 -11.86 12.34 -5.98
C GLU A 72 -12.29 11.06 -5.29
N GLU A 73 -13.50 10.56 -5.56
CA GLU A 73 -13.98 9.30 -5.01
C GLU A 73 -13.17 8.12 -5.55
N GLU A 74 -12.91 8.07 -6.85
CA GLU A 74 -12.06 7.05 -7.49
C GLU A 74 -10.64 7.09 -6.94
N PHE A 75 -10.04 8.28 -6.84
CA PHE A 75 -8.71 8.48 -6.28
C PHE A 75 -8.62 8.01 -4.83
N SER A 76 -9.61 8.35 -4.01
CA SER A 76 -9.67 7.90 -2.60
C SER A 76 -9.73 6.36 -2.51
N GLY A 77 -10.50 5.72 -3.39
CA GLY A 77 -10.57 4.25 -3.48
C GLY A 77 -9.23 3.61 -3.83
N LEU A 78 -8.60 4.11 -4.90
CA LEU A 78 -7.27 3.65 -5.35
C LEU A 78 -6.19 3.91 -4.30
N GLN A 79 -6.24 5.05 -3.63
CA GLN A 79 -5.30 5.39 -2.57
C GLN A 79 -5.36 4.40 -1.40
N LYS A 80 -6.55 4.00 -0.96
CA LYS A 80 -6.72 2.98 0.07
C LYS A 80 -6.12 1.64 -0.34
N GLN A 81 -6.38 1.19 -1.57
CA GLN A 81 -5.80 -0.05 -2.12
C GLN A 81 -4.27 0.04 -2.19
N TYR A 82 -3.74 1.16 -2.67
CA TYR A 82 -2.29 1.39 -2.72
C TYR A 82 -1.64 1.32 -1.34
N TYR A 83 -2.23 1.96 -0.32
CA TYR A 83 -1.67 1.91 1.04
C TYR A 83 -1.69 0.49 1.63
N GLN A 84 -2.72 -0.30 1.36
CA GLN A 84 -2.78 -1.69 1.79
C GLN A 84 -1.69 -2.53 1.10
N ALA A 85 -1.57 -2.40 -0.22
CA ALA A 85 -0.55 -3.11 -1.00
C ALA A 85 0.87 -2.67 -0.60
N ALA A 86 1.11 -1.37 -0.43
CA ALA A 86 2.40 -0.84 -0.02
C ALA A 86 2.81 -1.29 1.40
N ARG A 87 1.85 -1.38 2.31
CA ARG A 87 2.08 -1.92 3.67
C ARG A 87 2.47 -3.39 3.60
N LEU A 88 1.75 -4.18 2.82
CA LEU A 88 2.04 -5.59 2.63
C LEU A 88 3.42 -5.78 1.98
N TYR A 89 3.72 -5.02 0.93
CA TYR A 89 5.02 -5.04 0.27
C TYR A 89 6.16 -4.73 1.25
N LYS A 90 6.03 -3.71 2.11
CA LYS A 90 7.04 -3.39 3.12
C LYS A 90 7.28 -4.52 4.10
N LEU A 91 6.23 -5.24 4.49
CA LEU A 91 6.38 -6.40 5.38
C LEU A 91 7.10 -7.56 4.67
N LEU A 92 6.73 -7.86 3.43
CA LEU A 92 7.25 -9.00 2.66
C LEU A 92 8.66 -8.76 2.12
N SER A 93 8.99 -7.53 1.70
CA SER A 93 10.28 -7.20 1.09
C SER A 93 11.45 -7.03 2.08
N GLY A 94 11.20 -7.19 3.39
CA GLY A 94 12.23 -6.97 4.40
C GLY A 94 12.44 -5.51 4.80
N SER A 95 11.63 -4.58 4.30
CA SER A 95 11.59 -3.18 4.75
C SER A 95 10.86 -3.03 6.09
N ASN A 96 10.91 -4.06 6.92
CA ASN A 96 10.32 -4.12 8.25
C ASN A 96 11.38 -3.82 9.33
N PRO A 97 11.00 -3.57 10.60
CA PRO A 97 11.94 -3.22 11.68
C PRO A 97 13.02 -4.27 11.95
N ARG A 98 12.76 -5.53 11.61
CA ARG A 98 13.72 -6.64 11.77
C ARG A 98 14.59 -6.85 10.53
N ARG A 99 14.30 -6.19 9.40
CA ARG A 99 14.98 -6.35 8.10
C ARG A 99 15.02 -7.80 7.62
N VAL A 100 13.95 -8.56 7.89
CA VAL A 100 13.82 -9.94 7.45
C VAL A 100 12.71 -10.00 6.40
N PRO A 101 13.00 -10.28 5.13
CA PRO A 101 12.02 -10.53 4.10
C PRO A 101 11.30 -11.88 4.35
N MET A 102 10.13 -12.04 3.77
CA MET A 102 9.23 -13.17 4.02
C MET A 102 9.85 -14.53 3.65
N ASP A 103 10.58 -14.59 2.54
CA ASP A 103 11.31 -15.77 2.10
C ASP A 103 12.33 -16.22 3.16
N LYS A 104 13.14 -15.30 3.67
CA LYS A 104 14.09 -15.58 4.74
C LYS A 104 13.42 -15.92 6.07
N TYR A 105 12.26 -15.32 6.33
CA TYR A 105 11.48 -15.67 7.51
C TYR A 105 11.00 -17.13 7.46
N VAL A 106 10.46 -17.58 6.33
CA VAL A 106 10.05 -18.97 6.14
C VAL A 106 11.25 -19.91 6.26
N LEU A 107 12.36 -19.60 5.57
CA LEU A 107 13.60 -20.38 5.69
C LEU A 107 14.13 -20.41 7.12
N SER A 108 13.97 -19.34 7.90
CA SER A 108 14.42 -19.32 9.29
C SER A 108 13.64 -20.28 10.19
N ILE A 109 12.34 -20.49 9.92
CA ILE A 109 11.53 -21.49 10.63
C ILE A 109 12.04 -22.90 10.29
N MET A 110 12.26 -23.19 9.00
CA MET A 110 12.80 -24.48 8.58
C MET A 110 14.20 -24.73 9.16
N LEU A 111 15.04 -23.69 9.21
CA LEU A 111 16.37 -23.79 9.80
C LEU A 111 16.30 -24.11 11.32
N GLU A 112 15.33 -23.58 12.05
CA GLU A 112 15.15 -23.89 13.48
C GLU A 112 14.81 -25.37 13.70
N GLU A 113 14.04 -26.00 12.81
CA GLU A 113 13.78 -27.44 12.83
C GLU A 113 15.05 -28.24 12.56
N VAL A 114 15.82 -27.85 11.53
CA VAL A 114 17.12 -28.46 11.22
C VAL A 114 18.08 -28.30 12.39
N LEU A 115 18.17 -27.13 13.02
CA LEU A 115 19.04 -26.89 14.18
C LEU A 115 18.64 -27.76 15.38
N THR A 116 17.34 -27.98 15.58
CA THR A 116 16.83 -28.84 16.65
C THR A 116 17.31 -30.28 16.46
N CYS A 117 17.27 -30.82 15.24
CA CYS A 117 17.79 -32.14 14.90
C CYS A 117 19.35 -32.17 14.96
N ALA A 118 19.99 -31.15 14.36
CA ALA A 118 21.46 -31.05 14.33
C ALA A 118 22.09 -31.00 15.73
N ASN A 119 21.48 -30.27 16.65
CA ASN A 119 21.98 -30.13 18.02
C ASN A 119 22.01 -31.46 18.77
N ARG A 120 21.13 -32.40 18.45
CA ARG A 120 21.19 -33.75 19.04
C ARG A 120 22.49 -34.47 18.67
N PHE A 121 22.94 -34.31 17.43
CA PHE A 121 24.21 -34.84 16.96
C PHE A 121 25.39 -34.03 17.52
N LEU A 122 25.34 -32.71 17.43
CA LEU A 122 26.45 -31.86 17.87
C LEU A 122 26.73 -31.98 19.35
N THR A 123 25.69 -32.02 20.19
CA THR A 123 25.80 -32.25 21.64
C THR A 123 26.56 -33.57 21.92
N ARG A 124 26.21 -34.63 21.20
CA ARG A 124 26.88 -35.94 21.31
C ARG A 124 28.34 -35.88 20.84
N PHE A 125 28.60 -35.26 19.67
CA PHE A 125 29.94 -35.16 19.10
C PHE A 125 30.88 -34.26 19.91
N SER A 126 30.35 -33.15 20.45
CA SER A 126 31.11 -32.20 21.24
C SER A 126 31.11 -32.45 22.75
N ARG A 127 30.48 -33.55 23.21
CA ARG A 127 30.31 -33.89 24.64
C ARG A 127 29.66 -32.77 25.42
N ASP A 128 28.49 -32.34 24.97
CA ASP A 128 27.66 -31.24 25.54
C ASP A 128 28.33 -29.86 25.51
N ARG A 129 29.41 -29.69 24.74
CA ARG A 129 30.14 -28.42 24.73
C ARG A 129 29.50 -27.40 23.82
N TYR A 130 29.03 -27.76 22.63
CA TYR A 130 28.55 -26.83 21.62
C TYR A 130 27.09 -27.05 21.30
N THR A 131 26.38 -25.89 21.13
CA THR A 131 25.01 -25.86 20.65
C THR A 131 24.87 -24.75 19.61
N LEU A 132 24.28 -25.07 18.46
CA LEU A 132 24.08 -24.15 17.38
C LEU A 132 22.74 -23.45 17.55
N TRP A 133 22.73 -22.13 17.37
CA TRP A 133 21.54 -21.29 17.41
C TRP A 133 21.51 -20.37 16.20
N ARG A 134 20.33 -19.94 15.83
CA ARG A 134 20.16 -18.87 14.86
C ARG A 134 20.37 -17.53 15.55
N SER A 135 21.24 -16.67 15.01
CA SER A 135 21.46 -15.33 15.52
C SER A 135 20.16 -14.53 15.51
N GLN A 136 19.85 -13.87 16.64
CA GLN A 136 18.74 -12.93 16.75
C GLN A 136 19.19 -11.48 16.56
N GLU A 137 20.48 -11.24 16.34
CA GLU A 137 21.01 -9.92 16.13
C GLU A 137 20.50 -9.30 14.84
N ARG A 138 20.33 -7.99 14.87
CA ARG A 138 20.00 -7.23 13.66
C ARG A 138 21.13 -7.36 12.66
N ALA A 139 20.82 -7.75 11.45
CA ALA A 139 21.76 -7.71 10.36
C ALA A 139 22.46 -6.36 10.24
N ALA A 140 23.77 -6.38 9.99
CA ALA A 140 24.57 -5.18 9.76
C ALA A 140 24.02 -4.36 8.57
N HIS A 141 24.43 -3.12 8.46
CA HIS A 141 23.86 -2.00 7.71
C HIS A 141 23.34 -2.25 6.28
N ASN A 142 23.63 -3.36 5.61
CA ASN A 142 23.15 -3.69 4.25
C ASN A 142 22.84 -5.18 4.04
N ALA A 143 22.81 -5.99 5.08
CA ALA A 143 22.49 -7.41 4.99
C ALA A 143 21.06 -7.67 5.51
N TYR A 144 20.36 -8.61 4.88
CA TYR A 144 19.14 -9.18 5.41
C TYR A 144 19.53 -10.26 6.44
N GLY A 145 19.10 -10.10 7.71
CA GLY A 145 19.32 -11.07 8.76
C GLY A 145 18.39 -12.27 8.67
N GLY A 146 18.57 -13.21 9.59
CA GLY A 146 17.60 -14.28 9.82
C GLY A 146 18.08 -15.70 9.54
N LEU A 147 19.26 -15.87 8.93
CA LEU A 147 19.84 -17.20 8.66
C LEU A 147 21.27 -17.35 9.22
N ASP A 148 21.77 -16.32 9.91
CA ASP A 148 23.11 -16.34 10.50
C ASP A 148 23.12 -17.27 11.71
N LEU A 149 24.21 -18.07 11.82
CA LEU A 149 24.38 -19.02 12.89
C LEU A 149 25.39 -18.52 13.92
N VAL A 150 25.10 -18.82 15.17
CA VAL A 150 26.01 -18.66 16.30
C VAL A 150 26.14 -19.96 17.05
N VAL A 151 27.27 -20.15 17.72
CA VAL A 151 27.52 -21.30 18.58
C VAL A 151 27.55 -20.84 20.04
N LEU A 152 26.81 -21.50 20.88
CA LEU A 152 26.92 -21.38 22.35
C LEU A 152 27.98 -22.38 22.81
N ASP A 153 29.04 -21.91 23.46
CA ASP A 153 30.07 -22.75 24.12
C ASP A 153 29.65 -22.96 25.60
N GLY A 154 29.22 -24.18 25.89
CA GLY A 154 28.76 -24.59 27.24
C GLY A 154 29.83 -24.46 28.32
N MET A 155 31.13 -24.45 27.97
CA MET A 155 32.20 -24.24 28.95
C MET A 155 32.38 -22.78 29.35
N THR A 156 32.21 -21.88 28.40
CA THR A 156 32.37 -20.44 28.65
C THR A 156 31.06 -19.72 28.92
N GLY A 157 29.94 -20.32 28.51
CA GLY A 157 28.61 -19.73 28.58
C GLY A 157 28.39 -18.54 27.61
N HIS A 158 29.30 -18.35 26.66
CA HIS A 158 29.23 -17.25 25.70
C HIS A 158 28.83 -17.73 24.30
N GLU A 159 28.02 -16.90 23.63
CA GLU A 159 27.74 -17.06 22.21
C GLU A 159 28.89 -16.45 21.40
N ARG A 160 29.27 -17.12 20.31
CA ARG A 160 30.28 -16.65 19.35
C ARG A 160 29.92 -17.03 17.93
N SER A 161 30.49 -16.31 16.94
CA SER A 161 30.30 -16.67 15.53
C SER A 161 30.86 -18.07 15.24
N VAL A 162 30.17 -18.81 14.38
CA VAL A 162 30.62 -20.14 13.89
C VAL A 162 31.98 -20.07 13.19
N ASP A 163 32.36 -18.91 12.63
CA ASP A 163 33.65 -18.67 11.99
C ASP A 163 34.83 -18.73 12.98
N THR A 164 34.56 -18.62 14.26
CA THR A 164 35.58 -18.69 15.33
C THR A 164 35.88 -20.10 15.81
N LEU A 165 35.18 -21.09 15.28
CA LEU A 165 35.40 -22.51 15.56
C LEU A 165 36.73 -22.98 14.94
N SER A 166 37.44 -23.90 15.63
CA SER A 166 38.58 -24.61 15.06
C SER A 166 38.14 -25.51 13.90
N GLY A 167 39.06 -25.94 13.04
CA GLY A 167 38.74 -26.79 11.89
C GLY A 167 37.98 -28.06 12.28
N GLY A 168 38.39 -28.74 13.37
CA GLY A 168 37.67 -29.93 13.89
C GLY A 168 36.28 -29.60 14.42
N GLU A 169 36.13 -28.51 15.19
CA GLU A 169 34.85 -28.05 15.71
C GLU A 169 33.89 -27.64 14.57
N GLN A 170 34.42 -26.98 13.55
CA GLN A 170 33.65 -26.58 12.35
C GLN A 170 33.17 -27.77 11.56
N PHE A 171 34.05 -28.81 11.44
CA PHE A 171 33.65 -30.06 10.80
C PHE A 171 32.50 -30.76 11.54
N LEU A 172 32.60 -30.86 12.88
CA LEU A 172 31.54 -31.48 13.71
C LEU A 172 30.22 -30.70 13.59
N ALA A 173 30.28 -29.38 13.58
CA ALA A 173 29.09 -28.51 13.38
C ALA A 173 28.47 -28.73 11.99
N SER A 174 29.31 -28.80 10.93
CA SER A 174 28.87 -29.04 9.54
C SER A 174 28.25 -30.44 9.38
N LEU A 175 28.90 -31.47 9.95
CA LEU A 175 28.39 -32.84 9.93
C LEU A 175 27.04 -32.93 10.66
N SER A 176 26.93 -32.29 11.82
CA SER A 176 25.69 -32.27 12.59
C SER A 176 24.55 -31.57 11.84
N LEU A 177 24.87 -30.48 11.14
CA LEU A 177 23.87 -29.77 10.28
C LEU A 177 23.44 -30.67 9.10
N ALA A 178 24.36 -31.37 8.46
CA ALA A 178 24.03 -32.26 7.35
C ALA A 178 23.11 -33.40 7.81
N LEU A 179 23.42 -34.03 8.94
CA LEU A 179 22.61 -35.09 9.55
C LEU A 179 21.25 -34.56 10.01
N GLY A 180 21.22 -33.38 10.64
CA GLY A 180 20.00 -32.72 11.07
C GLY A 180 19.08 -32.29 9.89
N LEU A 181 19.67 -31.85 8.80
CA LEU A 181 18.92 -31.55 7.57
C LEU A 181 18.35 -32.86 6.97
N SER A 182 19.14 -33.90 6.87
CA SER A 182 18.71 -35.20 6.41
C SER A 182 17.51 -35.72 7.19
N GLU A 183 17.60 -35.71 8.51
CA GLU A 183 16.50 -36.14 9.40
C GLU A 183 15.25 -35.25 9.26
N THR A 184 15.43 -33.95 9.16
CA THR A 184 14.30 -33.01 8.97
C THR A 184 13.57 -33.26 7.67
N VAL A 185 14.32 -33.47 6.56
CA VAL A 185 13.74 -33.78 5.25
C VAL A 185 12.99 -35.12 5.27
N GLN A 186 13.56 -36.16 5.91
CA GLN A 186 12.89 -37.44 6.07
C GLN A 186 11.57 -37.31 6.85
N ASN A 187 11.58 -36.58 7.96
CA ASN A 187 10.41 -36.38 8.80
C ASN A 187 9.29 -35.62 8.07
N GLN A 188 9.65 -34.62 7.24
CA GLN A 188 8.66 -33.80 6.51
C GLN A 188 8.13 -34.50 5.25
N SER A 189 8.99 -35.25 4.55
CA SER A 189 8.62 -35.84 3.25
C SER A 189 7.92 -37.20 3.40
N GLY A 190 8.04 -37.88 4.52
CA GLY A 190 7.39 -39.18 4.80
C GLY A 190 7.71 -40.32 3.86
N CYS A 191 8.44 -40.06 2.76
CA CYS A 191 8.71 -40.99 1.67
C CYS A 191 10.16 -40.98 1.18
N VAL A 192 11.01 -40.09 1.69
CA VAL A 192 12.42 -40.00 1.26
C VAL A 192 13.30 -40.51 2.37
N GLU A 193 13.79 -41.73 2.23
CA GLU A 193 14.83 -42.29 3.09
C GLU A 193 16.20 -41.97 2.48
N LEU A 194 17.03 -41.23 3.23
CA LEU A 194 18.41 -40.97 2.88
C LEU A 194 19.24 -42.08 3.50
N GLU A 195 19.58 -43.12 2.71
CA GLU A 195 20.26 -44.30 3.17
C GLU A 195 21.79 -44.13 3.27
N ALA A 196 22.35 -43.10 2.62
CA ALA A 196 23.79 -42.88 2.58
C ALA A 196 24.15 -41.41 2.57
N LEU A 197 25.19 -41.04 3.30
CA LEU A 197 25.82 -39.72 3.30
C LEU A 197 27.30 -39.91 2.87
N PHE A 198 27.72 -39.20 1.84
CA PHE A 198 29.09 -39.18 1.36
C PHE A 198 29.84 -37.99 1.93
N ILE A 199 30.93 -38.24 2.64
CA ILE A 199 31.80 -37.24 3.23
C ILE A 199 33.18 -37.37 2.59
N ASP A 200 33.59 -36.31 1.86
CA ASP A 200 34.83 -36.34 1.06
C ASP A 200 36.08 -36.06 1.93
N GLU A 201 36.00 -35.03 2.80
CA GLU A 201 37.10 -34.64 3.68
C GLU A 201 36.58 -34.21 5.06
N GLY A 202 37.48 -34.02 6.04
CA GLY A 202 37.18 -33.44 7.34
C GLY A 202 37.56 -34.31 8.52
N PHE A 203 37.59 -35.63 8.37
CA PHE A 203 37.93 -36.55 9.45
C PHE A 203 39.38 -36.41 9.92
N GLY A 204 40.30 -35.94 9.04
CA GLY A 204 41.71 -35.73 9.38
C GLY A 204 41.99 -34.63 10.40
N SER A 205 41.00 -33.79 10.67
CA SER A 205 41.06 -32.69 11.66
C SER A 205 40.58 -33.11 13.06
N LEU A 206 40.03 -34.32 13.20
CA LEU A 206 39.50 -34.87 14.45
C LEU A 206 40.52 -35.71 15.19
N ASP A 207 40.42 -35.70 16.52
CA ASP A 207 41.08 -36.72 17.34
C ASP A 207 40.41 -38.10 17.22
N GLN A 208 41.12 -39.14 17.56
CA GLN A 208 40.64 -40.53 17.39
C GLN A 208 39.36 -40.81 18.17
N GLU A 209 39.20 -40.19 19.35
CA GLU A 209 38.05 -40.43 20.21
C GLU A 209 36.78 -39.74 19.68
N THR A 210 36.93 -38.50 19.14
CA THR A 210 35.84 -37.75 18.48
C THR A 210 35.45 -38.43 17.16
N LEU A 211 36.44 -38.97 16.41
CA LEU A 211 36.18 -39.75 15.20
C LEU A 211 35.34 -41.00 15.51
N ASP A 212 35.73 -41.76 16.53
CA ASP A 212 34.99 -42.96 16.94
C ASP A 212 33.57 -42.65 17.40
N THR A 213 33.36 -41.47 18.01
CA THR A 213 32.05 -41.03 18.43
C THR A 213 31.19 -40.61 17.24
N ALA A 214 31.77 -39.90 16.26
CA ALA A 214 31.08 -39.49 15.04
C ALA A 214 30.66 -40.69 14.17
N MET A 215 31.51 -41.75 14.12
CA MET A 215 31.24 -42.97 13.35
C MET A 215 30.18 -43.90 13.99
N LYS A 216 29.85 -43.70 15.26
CA LYS A 216 28.81 -44.48 15.98
C LYS A 216 27.46 -43.79 16.09
N ALA A 217 27.34 -42.56 15.62
CA ALA A 217 26.13 -41.76 15.71
C ALA A 217 25.14 -42.03 14.58
#